data_b3fa8f3ea6019b57c3b267f6020eb95c
#
_entry.id   b3fa8f3ea6019b57c3b267f6020eb95c
#
_cell.length_a   1.000
_cell.length_b   1.000
_cell.length_c   1.000
_cell.angle_alpha   90.00
_cell.angle_beta   90.00
_cell.angle_gamma   90.00
#
_symmetry.space_group_name_H-M   'P 1'
#
loop_
_entity.id
_entity.type
_entity.pdbx_description
1 polymer ?
#
loop_
_entity_poly.entity_id
_entity_poly.type
_entity_poly.pdbx_seq_one_letter_code
_entity_poly.pdbx_strand_id
1 'polypeptide(L)'
;MNVSLIILAAGASTRMGMPKQLLMIEGKTLIRRVSEMAIDTSCHPIVVILGANKEPIRKEIEKIPLTIIENTKWEDGMSSSIKMGLVGAYLTHRDIDAVIFLTVDMPFVSVELINKMIKKATEDPDNQIVASFYENQVGIPVLFKRSVFNDLLELKGDEGAKKLVMENKDKTSLIDFPKGKFDLDTIDEYWNFVGQINQN
;
A
#
# COMPACT_ATOMS: atom_id res chain seq x y z
N MET A 1 -0.71 4.79 -19.06
CA MET A 1 -0.48 3.54 -18.30
C MET A 1 -1.64 3.35 -17.34
N ASN A 2 -2.32 2.21 -17.40
CA ASN A 2 -3.42 1.86 -16.49
C ASN A 2 -2.85 1.27 -15.21
N VAL A 3 -3.00 1.96 -14.08
CA VAL A 3 -2.40 1.57 -12.81
C VAL A 3 -3.48 1.28 -11.79
N SER A 4 -3.44 0.12 -11.15
CA SER A 4 -4.25 -0.17 -9.97
C SER A 4 -3.50 0.20 -8.69
N LEU A 5 -4.22 0.65 -7.67
CA LEU A 5 -3.66 0.91 -6.35
C LEU A 5 -4.26 -0.09 -5.36
N ILE A 6 -3.39 -0.81 -4.65
CA ILE A 6 -3.76 -1.89 -3.73
C ILE A 6 -3.34 -1.51 -2.32
N ILE A 7 -4.32 -1.38 -1.44
CA ILE A 7 -4.12 -1.05 -0.01
C ILE A 7 -4.11 -2.36 0.78
N LEU A 8 -2.96 -2.70 1.38
CA LEU A 8 -2.81 -3.88 2.22
C LEU A 8 -3.22 -3.54 3.65
N ALA A 9 -4.38 -4.01 4.08
CA ALA A 9 -5.01 -3.72 5.37
C ALA A 9 -5.41 -4.99 6.15
N ALA A 10 -4.84 -6.16 5.79
CA ALA A 10 -5.24 -7.47 6.33
C ALA A 10 -4.57 -7.82 7.67
N GLY A 11 -3.51 -7.13 8.07
CA GLY A 11 -2.71 -7.46 9.27
C GLY A 11 -3.45 -7.26 10.58
N ALA A 12 -3.15 -8.10 11.59
CA ALA A 12 -3.78 -8.09 12.91
C ALA A 12 -3.31 -6.96 13.84
N SER A 13 -2.22 -6.25 13.52
CA SER A 13 -1.64 -5.17 14.35
C SER A 13 -1.28 -5.62 15.77
N THR A 14 -0.72 -6.81 15.92
CA THR A 14 -0.49 -7.46 17.23
C THR A 14 0.40 -6.66 18.17
N ARG A 15 1.42 -5.95 17.66
CA ARG A 15 2.31 -5.08 18.44
C ARG A 15 1.59 -3.86 19.01
N MET A 16 0.54 -3.41 18.39
CA MET A 16 -0.24 -2.25 18.79
C MET A 16 -1.36 -2.58 19.79
N GLY A 17 -1.75 -3.86 19.91
CA GLY A 17 -2.83 -4.31 20.79
C GLY A 17 -4.24 -3.95 20.30
N MET A 18 -4.36 -3.20 19.20
CA MET A 18 -5.61 -2.81 18.55
C MET A 18 -5.41 -2.68 17.03
N PRO A 19 -6.48 -2.77 16.23
CA PRO A 19 -6.37 -2.62 14.78
C PRO A 19 -5.84 -1.23 14.40
N LYS A 20 -4.61 -1.13 13.89
CA LYS A 20 -4.02 0.15 13.46
C LYS A 20 -4.86 0.86 12.39
N GLN A 21 -5.58 0.10 11.59
CA GLN A 21 -6.48 0.60 10.55
C GLN A 21 -7.55 1.55 11.11
N LEU A 22 -7.93 1.37 12.39
CA LEU A 22 -8.96 2.16 13.08
C LEU A 22 -8.41 3.31 13.93
N LEU A 23 -7.08 3.51 13.97
CA LEU A 23 -6.49 4.67 14.63
C LEU A 23 -6.95 5.97 13.98
N MET A 24 -7.24 6.97 14.81
CA MET A 24 -7.81 8.24 14.39
C MET A 24 -6.75 9.30 14.18
N ILE A 25 -6.72 9.91 12.99
CA ILE A 25 -5.90 11.10 12.70
C ILE A 25 -6.84 12.18 12.16
N GLU A 26 -6.90 13.34 12.80
CA GLU A 26 -7.73 14.48 12.38
C GLU A 26 -9.19 14.08 12.13
N GLY A 27 -9.77 13.27 13.02
CA GLY A 27 -11.17 12.88 12.97
C GLY A 27 -11.54 11.78 11.96
N LYS A 28 -10.54 11.16 11.29
CA LYS A 28 -10.76 10.03 10.38
C LYS A 28 -9.86 8.86 10.73
N THR A 29 -10.36 7.63 10.54
CA THR A 29 -9.53 6.43 10.70
C THR A 29 -8.43 6.36 9.63
N LEU A 30 -7.30 5.68 9.93
CA LEU A 30 -6.21 5.51 8.95
C LEU A 30 -6.70 4.86 7.67
N ILE A 31 -7.52 3.80 7.78
CA ILE A 31 -8.05 3.13 6.60
C ILE A 31 -8.93 4.07 5.76
N ARG A 32 -9.72 4.92 6.38
CA ARG A 32 -10.54 5.90 5.69
C ARG A 32 -9.69 6.95 4.99
N ARG A 33 -8.69 7.51 5.68
CA ARG A 33 -7.76 8.51 5.11
C ARG A 33 -7.05 8.00 3.87
N VAL A 34 -6.43 6.81 3.97
CA VAL A 34 -5.71 6.23 2.82
C VAL A 34 -6.66 5.87 1.67
N SER A 35 -7.88 5.42 1.98
CA SER A 35 -8.88 5.10 0.94
C SER A 35 -9.39 6.35 0.23
N GLU A 36 -9.69 7.43 0.96
CA GLU A 36 -10.09 8.72 0.37
C GLU A 36 -8.95 9.30 -0.47
N MET A 37 -7.71 9.28 0.02
CA MET A 37 -6.54 9.69 -0.78
C MET A 37 -6.39 8.86 -2.05
N ALA A 38 -6.62 7.54 -1.96
CA ALA A 38 -6.45 6.64 -3.10
C ALA A 38 -7.44 6.93 -4.24
N ILE A 39 -8.71 7.24 -3.94
CA ILE A 39 -9.70 7.58 -4.97
C ILE A 39 -9.45 8.93 -5.65
N ASP A 40 -8.68 9.82 -5.02
CA ASP A 40 -8.27 11.10 -5.59
C ASP A 40 -7.06 10.96 -6.55
N THR A 41 -6.45 9.76 -6.63
CA THR A 41 -5.37 9.47 -7.60
C THR A 41 -5.93 9.13 -8.97
N SER A 42 -5.05 9.07 -9.97
CA SER A 42 -5.39 8.57 -11.31
C SER A 42 -5.45 7.05 -11.40
N CYS A 43 -5.27 6.32 -10.27
CA CYS A 43 -5.29 4.87 -10.25
C CYS A 43 -6.71 4.30 -10.37
N HIS A 44 -6.85 3.24 -11.17
CA HIS A 44 -8.09 2.46 -11.26
C HIS A 44 -7.79 1.03 -11.72
N PRO A 45 -8.35 -0.01 -11.05
CA PRO A 45 -9.18 0.03 -9.85
C PRO A 45 -8.39 0.34 -8.56
N ILE A 46 -9.12 0.80 -7.53
CA ILE A 46 -8.61 0.85 -6.16
C ILE A 46 -9.09 -0.41 -5.44
N VAL A 47 -8.16 -1.15 -4.87
CA VAL A 47 -8.46 -2.43 -4.17
C VAL A 47 -7.96 -2.35 -2.74
N VAL A 48 -8.81 -2.73 -1.78
CA VAL A 48 -8.46 -2.83 -0.36
C VAL A 48 -8.54 -4.28 0.07
N ILE A 49 -7.46 -4.80 0.64
CA ILE A 49 -7.40 -6.18 1.15
C ILE A 49 -7.59 -6.16 2.66
N LEU A 50 -8.70 -6.76 3.11
CA LEU A 50 -9.03 -6.93 4.52
C LEU A 50 -8.73 -8.36 4.98
N GLY A 51 -8.40 -8.54 6.25
CA GLY A 51 -8.13 -9.84 6.87
C GLY A 51 -8.59 -9.86 8.33
N ALA A 52 -7.64 -9.73 9.26
CA ALA A 52 -7.96 -9.57 10.68
C ALA A 52 -8.86 -8.35 10.91
N ASN A 53 -9.81 -8.47 11.84
CA ASN A 53 -10.71 -7.40 12.24
C ASN A 53 -11.51 -6.75 11.07
N LYS A 54 -11.79 -7.53 10.04
CA LYS A 54 -12.39 -7.03 8.78
C LYS A 54 -13.72 -6.28 8.96
N GLU A 55 -14.59 -6.72 9.86
CA GLU A 55 -15.93 -6.15 10.00
C GLU A 55 -15.95 -4.67 10.44
N PRO A 56 -15.26 -4.27 11.54
CA PRO A 56 -15.19 -2.86 11.90
C PRO A 56 -14.41 -2.02 10.87
N ILE A 57 -13.36 -2.58 10.21
CA ILE A 57 -12.60 -1.86 9.20
C ILE A 57 -13.44 -1.64 7.94
N ARG A 58 -14.21 -2.63 7.50
CA ARG A 58 -15.13 -2.52 6.36
C ARG A 58 -16.12 -1.37 6.51
N LYS A 59 -16.72 -1.20 7.70
CA LYS A 59 -17.70 -0.14 7.98
C LYS A 59 -17.16 1.26 7.73
N GLU A 60 -15.85 1.46 7.91
CA GLU A 60 -15.20 2.75 7.67
C GLU A 60 -15.13 3.15 6.19
N ILE A 61 -15.12 2.15 5.29
CA ILE A 61 -14.83 2.35 3.86
C ILE A 61 -15.93 1.83 2.92
N GLU A 62 -16.98 1.17 3.42
CA GLU A 62 -18.02 0.55 2.58
C GLU A 62 -18.76 1.53 1.65
N LYS A 63 -18.74 2.84 1.96
CA LYS A 63 -19.36 3.90 1.16
C LYS A 63 -18.39 4.58 0.19
N ILE A 64 -17.12 4.19 0.20
CA ILE A 64 -16.11 4.73 -0.71
C ILE A 64 -16.12 3.87 -1.99
N PRO A 65 -16.05 4.47 -3.21
CA PRO A 65 -16.13 3.73 -4.47
C PRO A 65 -14.82 2.98 -4.78
N LEU A 66 -14.59 1.87 -4.07
CA LEU A 66 -13.43 0.99 -4.21
C LEU A 66 -13.83 -0.48 -4.10
N THR A 67 -12.95 -1.37 -4.48
CA THR A 67 -13.15 -2.83 -4.39
C THR A 67 -12.59 -3.35 -3.07
N ILE A 68 -13.44 -3.92 -2.22
CA ILE A 68 -13.03 -4.57 -0.96
C ILE A 68 -12.93 -6.07 -1.18
N ILE A 69 -11.77 -6.66 -0.87
CA ILE A 69 -11.53 -8.09 -0.96
C ILE A 69 -11.12 -8.62 0.41
N GLU A 70 -11.74 -9.72 0.84
CA GLU A 70 -11.39 -10.40 2.08
C GLU A 70 -10.33 -11.47 1.82
N ASN A 71 -9.19 -11.33 2.47
CA ASN A 71 -8.17 -12.37 2.53
C ASN A 71 -8.43 -13.28 3.74
N THR A 72 -9.07 -14.42 3.53
CA THR A 72 -9.30 -15.41 4.58
C THR A 72 -8.02 -16.17 5.00
N LYS A 73 -6.93 -16.00 4.22
CA LYS A 73 -5.62 -16.61 4.46
C LYS A 73 -4.58 -15.58 4.90
N TRP A 74 -5.01 -14.50 5.54
CA TRP A 74 -4.10 -13.43 5.98
C TRP A 74 -3.00 -13.93 6.94
N GLU A 75 -3.26 -15.01 7.70
CA GLU A 75 -2.30 -15.66 8.60
C GLU A 75 -1.14 -16.34 7.84
N ASP A 76 -1.32 -16.65 6.55
CA ASP A 76 -0.25 -17.18 5.69
C ASP A 76 0.83 -16.12 5.35
N GLY A 77 0.71 -14.92 5.91
CA GLY A 77 1.67 -13.83 5.76
C GLY A 77 1.32 -12.82 4.67
N MET A 78 2.20 -11.82 4.51
CA MET A 78 1.99 -10.67 3.62
C MET A 78 1.82 -11.07 2.15
N SER A 79 2.52 -12.11 1.70
CA SER A 79 2.45 -12.60 0.32
C SER A 79 1.03 -12.99 -0.10
N SER A 80 0.24 -13.55 0.83
CA SER A 80 -1.16 -13.92 0.56
C SER A 80 -2.01 -12.70 0.19
N SER A 81 -1.81 -11.58 0.89
CA SER A 81 -2.52 -10.31 0.64
C SER A 81 -2.06 -9.64 -0.66
N ILE A 82 -0.76 -9.68 -0.98
CA ILE A 82 -0.22 -9.19 -2.25
C ILE A 82 -0.84 -9.93 -3.42
N LYS A 83 -0.84 -11.27 -3.38
CA LYS A 83 -1.43 -12.12 -4.44
C LYS A 83 -2.92 -11.86 -4.60
N MET A 84 -3.66 -11.80 -3.51
CA MET A 84 -5.09 -11.53 -3.52
C MET A 84 -5.39 -10.16 -4.13
N GLY A 85 -4.59 -9.14 -3.78
CA GLY A 85 -4.71 -7.78 -4.32
C GLY A 85 -4.44 -7.73 -5.82
N LEU A 86 -3.36 -8.38 -6.28
CA LEU A 86 -3.01 -8.44 -7.69
C LEU A 86 -4.11 -9.15 -8.52
N VAL A 87 -4.57 -10.31 -8.05
CA VAL A 87 -5.64 -11.07 -8.72
C VAL A 87 -6.93 -10.26 -8.73
N GLY A 88 -7.30 -9.63 -7.62
CA GLY A 88 -8.51 -8.81 -7.52
C GLY A 88 -8.47 -7.60 -8.44
N ALA A 89 -7.34 -6.91 -8.53
CA ALA A 89 -7.14 -5.80 -9.47
C ALA A 89 -7.31 -6.27 -10.92
N TYR A 90 -6.68 -7.38 -11.28
CA TYR A 90 -6.75 -7.95 -12.63
C TYR A 90 -8.17 -8.44 -13.00
N LEU A 91 -8.92 -9.01 -12.06
CA LEU A 91 -10.30 -9.43 -12.30
C LEU A 91 -11.26 -8.24 -12.45
N THR A 92 -10.97 -7.14 -11.76
CA THR A 92 -11.76 -5.90 -11.88
C THR A 92 -11.47 -5.16 -13.18
N HIS A 93 -10.20 -5.14 -13.62
CA HIS A 93 -9.77 -4.48 -14.85
C HIS A 93 -8.61 -5.24 -15.50
N ARG A 94 -8.87 -5.88 -16.65
CA ARG A 94 -7.88 -6.79 -17.26
C ARG A 94 -6.70 -6.09 -17.93
N ASP A 95 -6.84 -4.82 -18.27
CA ASP A 95 -5.85 -4.03 -19.00
C ASP A 95 -4.96 -3.20 -18.09
N ILE A 96 -4.69 -3.69 -16.84
CA ILE A 96 -3.74 -3.03 -15.93
C ILE A 96 -2.31 -3.25 -16.42
N ASP A 97 -1.55 -2.16 -16.53
CA ASP A 97 -0.13 -2.16 -16.91
C ASP A 97 0.78 -2.24 -15.71
N ALA A 98 0.32 -1.75 -14.54
CA ALA A 98 1.07 -1.73 -13.30
C ALA A 98 0.15 -1.76 -12.07
N VAL A 99 0.71 -2.15 -10.92
CA VAL A 99 0.08 -2.06 -9.61
C VAL A 99 0.96 -1.28 -8.64
N ILE A 100 0.33 -0.50 -7.75
CA ILE A 100 1.01 0.13 -6.62
C ILE A 100 0.52 -0.54 -5.34
N PHE A 101 1.46 -1.00 -4.51
CA PHE A 101 1.15 -1.49 -3.17
C PHE A 101 1.50 -0.44 -2.12
N LEU A 102 0.59 -0.24 -1.18
CA LEU A 102 0.81 0.55 0.02
C LEU A 102 0.10 -0.05 1.23
N THR A 103 0.49 0.36 2.43
CA THR A 103 -0.14 -0.04 3.69
C THR A 103 -0.82 1.15 4.34
N VAL A 104 -1.66 0.88 5.34
CA VAL A 104 -2.48 1.93 6.01
C VAL A 104 -1.69 2.78 7.00
N ASP A 105 -0.54 2.32 7.43
CA ASP A 105 0.29 2.90 8.50
C ASP A 105 1.22 4.03 8.06
N MET A 106 1.17 4.42 6.79
CA MET A 106 2.01 5.48 6.22
C MET A 106 1.21 6.78 6.04
N PRO A 107 1.10 7.63 7.07
CA PRO A 107 0.18 8.76 7.08
C PRO A 107 0.54 9.90 6.11
N PHE A 108 1.78 9.91 5.60
CA PHE A 108 2.28 10.92 4.68
C PHE A 108 2.23 10.52 3.20
N VAL A 109 1.71 9.34 2.86
CA VAL A 109 1.45 8.99 1.46
C VAL A 109 0.40 9.95 0.91
N SER A 110 0.67 10.52 -0.26
CA SER A 110 -0.19 11.54 -0.88
C SER A 110 -0.46 11.23 -2.35
N VAL A 111 -1.47 11.90 -2.89
CA VAL A 111 -1.81 11.85 -4.32
C VAL A 111 -0.61 12.23 -5.19
N GLU A 112 0.16 13.25 -4.79
CA GLU A 112 1.33 13.74 -5.52
C GLU A 112 2.42 12.67 -5.58
N LEU A 113 2.67 11.94 -4.47
CA LEU A 113 3.64 10.85 -4.45
C LEU A 113 3.23 9.73 -5.41
N ILE A 114 1.98 9.30 -5.35
CA ILE A 114 1.45 8.24 -6.23
C ILE A 114 1.55 8.66 -7.71
N ASN A 115 1.14 9.89 -8.04
CA ASN A 115 1.21 10.41 -9.41
C ASN A 115 2.68 10.55 -9.87
N LYS A 116 3.61 10.92 -8.98
CA LYS A 116 5.05 10.96 -9.28
C LYS A 116 5.60 9.57 -9.61
N MET A 117 5.14 8.52 -8.89
CA MET A 117 5.53 7.13 -9.18
C MET A 117 5.04 6.70 -10.56
N ILE A 118 3.78 7.00 -10.91
CA ILE A 118 3.19 6.67 -12.21
C ILE A 118 3.95 7.40 -13.33
N LYS A 119 4.23 8.69 -13.15
CA LYS A 119 5.01 9.47 -14.10
C LYS A 119 6.39 8.85 -14.31
N LYS A 120 7.12 8.56 -13.22
CA LYS A 120 8.46 7.95 -13.28
C LYS A 120 8.44 6.61 -14.01
N ALA A 121 7.45 5.75 -13.74
CA ALA A 121 7.29 4.47 -14.42
C ALA A 121 7.01 4.63 -15.93
N THR A 122 6.36 5.73 -16.35
CA THR A 122 6.09 6.01 -17.75
C THR A 122 7.32 6.55 -18.48
N GLU A 123 8.10 7.39 -17.80
CA GLU A 123 9.32 8.01 -18.36
C GLU A 123 10.49 7.03 -18.46
N ASP A 124 10.54 6.00 -17.61
CA ASP A 124 11.58 4.98 -17.58
C ASP A 124 11.02 3.63 -18.05
N PRO A 125 10.88 3.40 -19.37
CA PRO A 125 10.27 2.17 -19.89
C PRO A 125 11.07 0.90 -19.57
N ASP A 126 12.40 0.99 -19.45
CA ASP A 126 13.30 -0.13 -19.16
C ASP A 126 13.23 -0.58 -17.71
N ASN A 127 12.87 0.30 -16.79
CA ASN A 127 12.68 -0.06 -15.40
C ASN A 127 11.32 -0.74 -15.17
N GLN A 128 11.33 -1.79 -14.38
CA GLN A 128 10.16 -2.63 -14.09
C GLN A 128 9.48 -2.27 -12.77
N ILE A 129 10.20 -1.58 -11.89
CA ILE A 129 9.78 -1.23 -10.53
C ILE A 129 10.07 0.25 -10.28
N VAL A 130 9.17 0.92 -9.55
CA VAL A 130 9.43 2.24 -8.98
C VAL A 130 9.19 2.15 -7.49
N ALA A 131 10.22 2.34 -6.68
CA ALA A 131 10.17 2.19 -5.23
C ALA A 131 10.39 3.52 -4.51
N SER A 132 9.74 3.72 -3.37
CA SER A 132 10.06 4.80 -2.46
C SER A 132 11.40 4.57 -1.79
N PHE A 133 12.16 5.65 -1.57
CA PHE A 133 13.47 5.61 -0.92
C PHE A 133 13.49 6.57 0.27
N TYR A 134 13.83 6.07 1.43
CA TYR A 134 13.97 6.82 2.68
C TYR A 134 14.92 6.08 3.64
N GLU A 135 15.61 6.82 4.49
CA GLU A 135 16.59 6.26 5.46
C GLU A 135 17.59 5.27 4.84
N ASN A 136 18.08 5.59 3.63
CA ASN A 136 19.02 4.75 2.87
C ASN A 136 18.50 3.34 2.53
N GLN A 137 17.18 3.14 2.51
CA GLN A 137 16.56 1.88 2.14
C GLN A 137 15.36 2.08 1.22
N VAL A 138 15.04 1.02 0.46
CA VAL A 138 13.82 0.96 -0.34
C VAL A 138 12.63 0.57 0.54
N GLY A 139 11.48 1.15 0.25
CA GLY A 139 10.24 0.89 0.97
C GLY A 139 9.01 1.11 0.11
N ILE A 140 7.86 0.99 0.75
CA ILE A 140 6.55 1.27 0.16
C ILE A 140 6.25 2.78 0.27
N PRO A 141 5.34 3.33 -0.60
CA PRO A 141 4.69 2.64 -1.73
C PRO A 141 5.68 2.13 -2.78
N VAL A 142 5.32 1.04 -3.47
CA VAL A 142 6.09 0.49 -4.59
C VAL A 142 5.16 0.22 -5.76
N LEU A 143 5.55 0.68 -6.95
CA LEU A 143 4.90 0.36 -8.21
C LEU A 143 5.63 -0.80 -8.90
N PHE A 144 4.88 -1.80 -9.36
CA PHE A 144 5.36 -2.92 -10.17
C PHE A 144 4.67 -2.91 -11.53
N LYS A 145 5.44 -2.90 -12.61
CA LYS A 145 4.91 -3.07 -13.96
C LYS A 145 4.49 -4.52 -14.19
N ARG A 146 3.65 -4.73 -15.20
CA ARG A 146 3.07 -6.03 -15.54
C ARG A 146 4.12 -7.13 -15.75
N SER A 147 5.33 -6.78 -16.20
CA SER A 147 6.44 -7.72 -16.42
C SER A 147 6.87 -8.50 -15.17
N VAL A 148 6.63 -7.96 -13.95
CA VAL A 148 6.96 -8.62 -12.67
C VAL A 148 5.74 -9.18 -11.92
N PHE A 149 4.57 -9.26 -12.54
CA PHE A 149 3.37 -9.79 -11.88
C PHE A 149 3.53 -11.27 -11.51
N ASN A 150 4.18 -12.07 -12.34
CA ASN A 150 4.44 -13.48 -12.03
C ASN A 150 5.33 -13.62 -10.80
N ASP A 151 6.35 -12.77 -10.66
CA ASP A 151 7.23 -12.79 -9.49
C ASP A 151 6.48 -12.43 -8.19
N LEU A 152 5.52 -11.48 -8.27
CA LEU A 152 4.61 -11.18 -7.16
C LEU A 152 3.75 -12.38 -6.75
N LEU A 153 3.32 -13.20 -7.70
CA LEU A 153 2.55 -14.43 -7.46
C LEU A 153 3.39 -15.56 -6.85
N GLU A 154 4.71 -15.54 -6.99
CA GLU A 154 5.64 -16.53 -6.41
C GLU A 154 6.08 -16.21 -4.97
N LEU A 155 5.80 -15.01 -4.43
CA LEU A 155 6.13 -14.64 -3.05
C LEU A 155 5.53 -15.64 -2.04
N LYS A 156 6.19 -15.87 -0.90
CA LYS A 156 5.77 -16.87 0.11
C LYS A 156 5.81 -16.28 1.52
N GLY A 157 4.86 -16.70 2.36
CA GLY A 157 4.83 -16.34 3.78
C GLY A 157 4.85 -14.81 3.97
N ASP A 158 5.75 -14.33 4.82
CA ASP A 158 5.90 -12.90 5.13
C ASP A 158 6.75 -12.12 4.11
N GLU A 159 7.12 -12.74 2.98
CA GLU A 159 7.80 -12.03 1.91
C GLU A 159 6.90 -10.91 1.37
N GLY A 160 7.39 -9.69 1.48
CA GLY A 160 6.73 -8.49 0.99
C GLY A 160 7.33 -7.98 -0.32
N ALA A 161 6.77 -6.89 -0.82
CA ALA A 161 7.21 -6.21 -2.04
C ALA A 161 8.70 -5.84 -2.02
N LYS A 162 9.27 -5.52 -0.84
CA LYS A 162 10.69 -5.16 -0.65
C LYS A 162 11.65 -6.24 -1.17
N LYS A 163 11.30 -7.53 -1.05
CA LYS A 163 12.13 -8.64 -1.57
C LYS A 163 12.36 -8.48 -3.07
N LEU A 164 11.28 -8.29 -3.84
CA LEU A 164 11.40 -8.15 -5.30
C LEU A 164 12.17 -6.90 -5.71
N VAL A 165 12.02 -5.79 -4.99
CA VAL A 165 12.83 -4.58 -5.21
C VAL A 165 14.32 -4.89 -5.05
N MET A 166 14.69 -5.62 -3.99
CA MET A 166 16.08 -5.97 -3.70
C MET A 166 16.67 -6.94 -4.73
N GLU A 167 15.87 -7.85 -5.27
CA GLU A 167 16.25 -8.82 -6.32
C GLU A 167 16.37 -8.16 -7.71
N ASN A 168 15.68 -7.01 -7.93
CA ASN A 168 15.61 -6.32 -9.21
C ASN A 168 16.19 -4.89 -9.16
N LYS A 169 17.26 -4.66 -8.41
CA LYS A 169 17.85 -3.32 -8.20
C LYS A 169 18.18 -2.61 -9.51
N ASP A 170 18.75 -3.33 -10.46
CA ASP A 170 19.18 -2.81 -11.77
C ASP A 170 17.99 -2.37 -12.66
N LYS A 171 16.77 -2.79 -12.31
CA LYS A 171 15.53 -2.47 -13.03
C LYS A 171 14.56 -1.66 -12.16
N THR A 172 15.09 -1.04 -11.11
CA THR A 172 14.30 -0.26 -10.14
C THR A 172 14.67 1.20 -10.20
N SER A 173 13.70 2.06 -10.49
CA SER A 173 13.80 3.51 -10.25
C SER A 173 13.43 3.85 -8.83
N LEU A 174 14.11 4.83 -8.24
CA LEU A 174 13.86 5.30 -6.89
C LEU A 174 13.16 6.67 -6.90
N ILE A 175 12.24 6.86 -5.95
CA ILE A 175 11.63 8.14 -5.64
C ILE A 175 11.95 8.48 -4.19
N ASP A 176 12.60 9.62 -4.00
CA ASP A 176 12.88 10.14 -2.69
C ASP A 176 11.58 10.48 -1.94
N PHE A 177 11.40 9.86 -0.77
CA PHE A 177 10.23 10.01 0.09
C PHE A 177 10.66 10.06 1.57
N PRO A 178 11.32 11.15 2.04
CA PRO A 178 11.87 11.22 3.40
C PRO A 178 10.85 10.99 4.51
N LYS A 179 9.58 11.32 4.26
CA LYS A 179 8.47 11.07 5.19
C LYS A 179 8.04 9.61 5.26
N GLY A 180 8.55 8.73 4.40
CA GLY A 180 8.28 7.30 4.41
C GLY A 180 8.80 6.56 5.65
N LYS A 181 9.68 7.21 6.43
CA LYS A 181 10.17 6.69 7.71
C LYS A 181 9.12 6.69 8.83
N PHE A 182 8.06 7.46 8.67
CA PHE A 182 6.98 7.55 9.66
C PHE A 182 5.93 6.48 9.34
N ASP A 183 6.15 5.28 9.84
CA ASP A 183 5.16 4.20 9.90
C ASP A 183 4.60 4.10 11.34
N LEU A 184 3.35 3.74 11.46
CA LEU A 184 2.65 3.67 12.74
C LEU A 184 2.50 2.19 13.15
N ASP A 185 3.57 1.62 13.69
CA ASP A 185 3.65 0.21 14.07
C ASP A 185 3.38 -0.04 15.56
N THR A 186 3.60 0.98 16.39
CA THR A 186 3.40 0.93 17.84
C THR A 186 2.52 2.08 18.33
N ILE A 187 1.93 1.90 19.52
CA ILE A 187 1.09 2.93 20.12
C ILE A 187 1.88 4.20 20.48
N ASP A 188 3.17 4.06 20.81
CA ASP A 188 4.04 5.19 21.13
C ASP A 188 4.35 6.02 19.87
N GLU A 189 4.62 5.38 18.72
CA GLU A 189 4.79 6.07 17.44
C GLU A 189 3.53 6.83 17.05
N TYR A 190 2.35 6.22 17.24
CA TYR A 190 1.08 6.89 16.99
C TYR A 190 0.90 8.15 17.84
N TRP A 191 1.11 8.08 19.17
CA TRP A 191 0.95 9.24 20.04
C TRP A 191 1.98 10.33 19.76
N ASN A 192 3.23 9.95 19.46
CA ASN A 192 4.26 10.90 19.04
C ASN A 192 3.86 11.62 17.73
N PHE A 193 3.33 10.88 16.78
CA PHE A 193 2.85 11.45 15.52
C PHE A 193 1.68 12.42 15.71
N VAL A 194 0.65 12.02 16.49
CA VAL A 194 -0.51 12.88 16.79
C VAL A 194 -0.08 14.15 17.53
N GLY A 195 0.88 14.03 18.46
CA GLY A 195 1.44 15.18 19.17
C GLY A 195 2.13 16.20 18.24
N GLN A 196 2.83 15.72 17.22
CA GLN A 196 3.50 16.59 16.23
C GLN A 196 2.53 17.30 15.30
N ILE A 197 1.44 16.64 14.89
CA ILE A 197 0.43 17.26 14.01
C ILE A 197 -0.33 18.39 14.73
N ASN A 198 -0.66 18.19 16.01
CA ASN A 198 -1.43 19.17 16.80
C ASN A 198 -0.62 20.43 17.19
N GLN A 199 0.70 20.46 16.95
CA GLN A 199 1.57 21.62 17.24
C GLN A 199 1.84 22.51 16.02
N ASN A 200 1.40 22.10 14.82
CA ASN A 200 1.50 22.84 13.57
C ASN A 200 0.13 23.39 13.12
#